data_564f8b2e9ab2efd240e68ec7fb3596b2
#
_entry.id   564f8b2e9ab2efd240e68ec7fb3596b2
#
_cell.length_a   1.000
_cell.length_b   1.000
_cell.length_c   1.000
_cell.angle_alpha   90.00
_cell.angle_beta   90.00
_cell.angle_gamma   90.00
#
_symmetry.space_group_name_H-M   'P 1'
#
loop_
_entity.id
_entity.type
_entity.pdbx_description
1 polymer ?
#
loop_
_entity_poly.entity_id
_entity_poly.type
_entity_poly.pdbx_seq_one_letter_code
_entity_poly.pdbx_strand_id
1 'polypeptide(L)'
;MTKFKTRILRSSTQSRIILANDYDPGDKKLVPHTVQNIKTLHKYLCAIKLNFHLLLPLGKKEIVRINKIAHQYGLQTIADIKLNDIGNTNEIATKTLWSFGFDAVIVNPIMGIESLKKIVTAAHKQDKGVITLCHMSAPEAKISYDMNVKYPNNSKTMPL
;
A
#
# COMPACT_ATOMS: atom_id res chain seq x y z
N MET A 1 -2.56 11.90 -17.65
CA MET A 1 -2.67 10.59 -16.93
C MET A 1 -3.91 10.54 -16.08
N THR A 2 -4.55 9.39 -15.93
CA THR A 2 -5.76 9.24 -15.12
C THR A 2 -5.39 9.07 -13.65
N LYS A 3 -6.02 9.83 -12.74
CA LYS A 3 -5.75 9.78 -11.28
C LYS A 3 -5.91 8.35 -10.73
N PHE A 4 -5.12 7.97 -9.72
CA PHE A 4 -5.22 6.66 -9.06
C PHE A 4 -6.67 6.33 -8.64
N LYS A 5 -7.37 7.29 -8.00
CA LYS A 5 -8.77 7.12 -7.63
C LYS A 5 -9.65 6.66 -8.80
N THR A 6 -9.47 7.26 -9.96
CA THR A 6 -10.26 6.90 -11.17
C THR A 6 -9.88 5.51 -11.67
N ARG A 7 -8.58 5.17 -11.63
CA ARG A 7 -8.11 3.83 -12.05
C ARG A 7 -8.64 2.73 -11.15
N ILE A 8 -8.52 2.90 -9.83
CA ILE A 8 -8.99 1.87 -8.89
C ILE A 8 -10.52 1.72 -8.93
N LEU A 9 -11.27 2.81 -9.06
CA LEU A 9 -12.72 2.77 -9.22
C LEU A 9 -13.11 2.04 -10.51
N ARG A 10 -12.42 2.29 -11.63
CA ARG A 10 -12.66 1.57 -12.87
C ARG A 10 -12.36 0.07 -12.74
N SER A 11 -11.23 -0.30 -12.14
CA SER A 11 -10.91 -1.71 -11.91
C SER A 11 -11.93 -2.37 -10.97
N SER A 12 -12.47 -1.61 -9.99
CA SER A 12 -13.45 -2.13 -9.03
C SER A 12 -14.85 -2.37 -9.62
N THR A 13 -15.14 -1.89 -10.84
CA THR A 13 -16.37 -2.27 -11.55
C THR A 13 -16.38 -3.73 -11.95
N GLN A 14 -15.22 -4.30 -12.24
CA GLN A 14 -15.06 -5.71 -12.54
C GLN A 14 -15.00 -6.57 -11.28
N SER A 15 -14.24 -6.15 -10.29
CA SER A 15 -14.09 -6.84 -9.00
C SER A 15 -13.65 -5.84 -7.91
N ARG A 16 -14.10 -6.09 -6.67
CA ARG A 16 -13.69 -5.31 -5.48
C ARG A 16 -12.64 -6.04 -4.63
N ILE A 17 -12.07 -7.11 -5.15
CA ILE A 17 -11.09 -7.93 -4.43
C ILE A 17 -9.68 -7.41 -4.70
N ILE A 18 -8.92 -7.21 -3.63
CA ILE A 18 -7.48 -6.92 -3.66
C ILE A 18 -6.77 -8.18 -3.16
N LEU A 19 -5.93 -8.78 -3.98
CA LEU A 19 -5.12 -9.92 -3.57
C LEU A 19 -4.00 -9.47 -2.63
N ALA A 20 -3.98 -9.96 -1.40
CA ALA A 20 -2.81 -9.93 -0.54
C ALA A 20 -1.89 -11.08 -0.97
N ASN A 21 -0.80 -10.74 -1.67
CA ASN A 21 0.14 -11.75 -2.18
C ASN A 21 1.22 -12.02 -1.13
N ASP A 22 0.87 -12.80 -0.11
CA ASP A 22 1.66 -13.03 1.10
C ASP A 22 2.37 -14.40 1.05
N TYR A 23 3.31 -14.57 0.12
CA TYR A 23 4.17 -15.75 0.06
C TYR A 23 5.26 -15.72 1.14
N ASP A 24 5.80 -16.90 1.46
CA ASP A 24 7.01 -17.02 2.23
C ASP A 24 8.18 -16.32 1.51
N PRO A 25 8.90 -15.40 2.15
CA PRO A 25 10.05 -14.72 1.54
C PRO A 25 11.21 -15.68 1.19
N GLY A 26 11.27 -16.88 1.80
CA GLY A 26 12.21 -17.93 1.45
C GLY A 26 11.86 -18.72 0.19
N ASP A 27 10.70 -18.47 -0.42
CA ASP A 27 10.30 -19.12 -1.68
C ASP A 27 11.21 -18.68 -2.83
N LYS A 28 12.09 -19.59 -3.27
CA LYS A 28 13.01 -19.37 -4.41
C LYS A 28 12.29 -19.03 -5.73
N LYS A 29 10.97 -19.29 -5.79
CA LYS A 29 10.12 -18.99 -6.95
C LYS A 29 9.14 -17.85 -6.69
N LEU A 30 9.44 -16.97 -5.75
CA LEU A 30 8.58 -15.87 -5.33
C LEU A 30 8.08 -15.02 -6.52
N VAL A 31 8.98 -14.60 -7.42
CA VAL A 31 8.60 -13.82 -8.62
C VAL A 31 7.76 -14.63 -9.58
N PRO A 32 8.15 -15.85 -10.01
CA PRO A 32 7.30 -16.72 -10.83
C PRO A 32 5.91 -16.96 -10.24
N HIS A 33 5.79 -17.27 -8.94
CA HIS A 33 4.50 -17.53 -8.29
C HIS A 33 3.63 -16.26 -8.25
N THR A 34 4.22 -15.10 -7.92
CA THR A 34 3.50 -13.81 -7.98
C THR A 34 2.97 -13.51 -9.38
N VAL A 35 3.80 -13.71 -10.40
CA VAL A 35 3.40 -13.52 -11.81
C VAL A 35 2.30 -14.50 -12.21
N GLN A 36 2.39 -15.75 -11.77
CA GLN A 36 1.36 -16.75 -12.04
C GLN A 36 0.02 -16.36 -11.42
N ASN A 37 0.02 -15.89 -10.16
CA ASN A 37 -1.21 -15.39 -9.51
C ASN A 37 -1.84 -14.24 -10.29
N ILE A 38 -1.04 -13.27 -10.74
CA ILE A 38 -1.54 -12.16 -11.56
C ILE A 38 -2.23 -12.70 -12.82
N LYS A 39 -1.56 -13.58 -13.57
CA LYS A 39 -2.07 -14.13 -14.81
C LYS A 39 -3.36 -14.95 -14.64
N THR A 40 -3.43 -15.71 -13.55
CA THR A 40 -4.56 -16.62 -13.32
C THR A 40 -5.76 -15.89 -12.72
N LEU A 41 -5.52 -14.94 -11.81
CA LEU A 41 -6.56 -14.35 -10.97
C LEU A 41 -7.02 -12.96 -11.43
N HIS A 42 -6.34 -12.30 -12.38
CA HIS A 42 -6.63 -10.90 -12.75
C HIS A 42 -8.11 -10.60 -13.02
N LYS A 43 -8.85 -11.56 -13.57
CA LYS A 43 -10.30 -11.39 -13.86
C LYS A 43 -11.15 -11.20 -12.61
N TYR A 44 -10.66 -11.64 -11.46
CA TYR A 44 -11.33 -11.58 -10.17
C TYR A 44 -10.79 -10.49 -9.25
N LEU A 45 -9.83 -9.67 -9.72
CA LEU A 45 -9.11 -8.71 -8.90
C LEU A 45 -9.23 -7.30 -9.47
N CYS A 46 -9.20 -6.28 -8.58
CA CYS A 46 -8.96 -4.89 -8.98
C CYS A 46 -7.53 -4.43 -8.70
N ALA A 47 -6.85 -5.09 -7.77
CA ALA A 47 -5.47 -4.77 -7.41
C ALA A 47 -4.74 -5.97 -6.82
N ILE A 48 -3.42 -5.87 -6.78
CA ILE A 48 -2.55 -6.76 -6.01
C ILE A 48 -1.75 -5.93 -4.99
N LYS A 49 -1.65 -6.44 -3.77
CA LYS A 49 -0.92 -5.84 -2.66
C LYS A 49 0.29 -6.70 -2.33
N LEU A 50 1.48 -6.10 -2.33
CA LEU A 50 2.74 -6.72 -1.92
C LEU A 50 3.11 -6.23 -0.53
N ASN A 51 3.17 -7.15 0.43
CA ASN A 51 3.55 -6.86 1.80
C ASN A 51 5.05 -6.56 1.92
N PHE A 52 5.42 -5.89 3.02
CA PHE A 52 6.80 -5.47 3.27
C PHE A 52 7.79 -6.64 3.24
N HIS A 53 7.44 -7.77 3.89
CA HIS A 53 8.30 -8.96 3.90
C HIS A 53 8.56 -9.56 2.51
N LEU A 54 7.63 -9.38 1.55
CA LEU A 54 7.84 -9.77 0.16
C LEU A 54 8.76 -8.82 -0.60
N LEU A 55 8.78 -7.54 -0.22
CA LEU A 55 9.61 -6.55 -0.89
C LEU A 55 11.08 -6.65 -0.49
N LEU A 56 11.37 -7.13 0.73
CA LEU A 56 12.72 -7.22 1.27
C LEU A 56 13.68 -8.09 0.45
N PRO A 57 13.32 -9.31 0.01
CA PRO A 57 14.19 -10.16 -0.78
C PRO A 57 14.24 -9.78 -2.26
N LEU A 58 13.35 -8.89 -2.73
CA LEU A 58 13.25 -8.55 -4.15
C LEU A 58 14.13 -7.37 -4.54
N GLY A 59 14.85 -7.53 -5.63
CA GLY A 59 15.56 -6.42 -6.25
C GLY A 59 14.64 -5.50 -7.06
N LYS A 60 15.10 -4.26 -7.33
CA LYS A 60 14.36 -3.28 -8.14
C LYS A 60 13.82 -3.85 -9.45
N LYS A 61 14.65 -4.61 -10.20
CA LYS A 61 14.25 -5.19 -11.50
C LYS A 61 13.06 -6.14 -11.37
N GLU A 62 13.02 -6.91 -10.29
CA GLU A 62 11.95 -7.88 -10.03
C GLU A 62 10.64 -7.18 -9.66
N ILE A 63 10.71 -6.18 -8.78
CA ILE A 63 9.54 -5.37 -8.38
C ILE A 63 8.95 -4.64 -9.61
N VAL A 64 9.79 -3.99 -10.42
CA VAL A 64 9.37 -3.31 -11.66
C VAL A 64 8.70 -4.30 -12.62
N ARG A 65 9.27 -5.52 -12.77
CA ARG A 65 8.68 -6.57 -13.61
C ARG A 65 7.30 -6.99 -13.12
N ILE A 66 7.14 -7.24 -11.82
CA ILE A 66 5.84 -7.61 -11.22
C ILE A 66 4.81 -6.52 -11.48
N ASN A 67 5.12 -5.26 -11.15
CA ASN A 67 4.22 -4.13 -11.34
C ASN A 67 3.83 -3.95 -12.82
N LYS A 68 4.79 -4.05 -13.74
CA LYS A 68 4.52 -3.97 -15.18
C LYS A 68 3.55 -5.07 -15.65
N ILE A 69 3.74 -6.30 -15.18
CA ILE A 69 2.86 -7.42 -15.53
C ILE A 69 1.46 -7.17 -14.94
N ALA A 70 1.35 -6.75 -13.68
CA ALA A 70 0.06 -6.41 -13.08
C ALA A 70 -0.71 -5.36 -13.90
N HIS A 71 -0.03 -4.30 -14.34
CA HIS A 71 -0.61 -3.27 -15.20
C HIS A 71 -1.05 -3.80 -16.56
N GLN A 72 -0.30 -4.72 -17.19
CA GLN A 72 -0.70 -5.37 -18.44
C GLN A 72 -2.02 -6.13 -18.32
N TYR A 73 -2.32 -6.63 -17.11
CA TYR A 73 -3.57 -7.31 -16.79
C TYR A 73 -4.63 -6.40 -16.15
N GLY A 74 -4.44 -5.07 -16.19
CA GLY A 74 -5.40 -4.08 -15.71
C GLY A 74 -5.46 -3.90 -14.19
N LEU A 75 -4.58 -4.57 -13.44
CA LEU A 75 -4.53 -4.48 -11.97
C LEU A 75 -3.77 -3.24 -11.51
N GLN A 76 -4.25 -2.62 -10.43
CA GLN A 76 -3.47 -1.64 -9.67
C GLN A 76 -2.51 -2.37 -8.71
N THR A 77 -1.39 -1.73 -8.37
CA THR A 77 -0.38 -2.32 -7.47
C THR A 77 -0.19 -1.47 -6.22
N ILE A 78 -0.16 -2.14 -5.06
CA ILE A 78 -0.13 -1.50 -3.75
C ILE A 78 1.08 -2.00 -2.98
N ALA A 79 1.94 -1.08 -2.52
CA ALA A 79 3.02 -1.40 -1.58
C ALA A 79 2.48 -1.31 -0.14
N ASP A 80 2.41 -2.44 0.55
CA ASP A 80 1.97 -2.49 1.94
C ASP A 80 3.16 -2.49 2.88
N ILE A 81 3.72 -1.33 3.12
CA ILE A 81 4.84 -1.12 4.03
C ILE A 81 4.45 -0.42 5.33
N LYS A 82 3.19 -0.01 5.46
CA LYS A 82 2.65 0.73 6.61
C LYS A 82 3.58 1.85 7.08
N LEU A 83 4.07 2.64 6.09
CA LEU A 83 5.08 3.67 6.26
C LEU A 83 4.69 4.66 7.38
N ASN A 84 5.60 4.89 8.32
CA ASN A 84 5.36 5.74 9.49
C ASN A 84 6.61 6.45 10.02
N ASP A 85 7.58 6.70 9.16
CA ASP A 85 8.85 7.37 9.52
C ASP A 85 8.70 8.91 9.52
N ILE A 86 9.80 9.61 9.76
CA ILE A 86 9.86 11.08 9.67
C ILE A 86 9.80 11.57 8.21
N GLY A 87 9.51 12.86 8.03
CA GLY A 87 9.14 13.45 6.74
C GLY A 87 10.09 13.15 5.58
N ASN A 88 11.41 13.28 5.78
CA ASN A 88 12.39 13.03 4.70
C ASN A 88 12.45 11.56 4.28
N THR A 89 12.47 10.64 5.25
CA THR A 89 12.46 9.20 4.97
C THR A 89 11.19 8.80 4.23
N ASN A 90 10.04 9.30 4.66
CA ASN A 90 8.75 9.06 4.01
C ASN A 90 8.75 9.53 2.55
N GLU A 91 9.31 10.71 2.28
CA GLU A 91 9.40 11.27 0.93
C GLU A 91 10.28 10.41 0.01
N ILE A 92 11.46 10.02 0.49
CA ILE A 92 12.40 9.17 -0.27
C ILE A 92 11.79 7.79 -0.52
N ALA A 93 11.21 7.16 0.51
CA ALA A 93 10.61 5.85 0.40
C ALA A 93 9.45 5.83 -0.61
N THR A 94 8.54 6.80 -0.53
CA THR A 94 7.40 6.89 -1.46
C THR A 94 7.85 7.17 -2.89
N LYS A 95 8.78 8.10 -3.12
CA LYS A 95 9.35 8.36 -4.45
C LYS A 95 9.99 7.10 -5.05
N THR A 96 10.72 6.34 -4.23
CA THR A 96 11.37 5.10 -4.64
C THR A 96 10.33 4.05 -5.05
N LEU A 97 9.31 3.81 -4.23
CA LEU A 97 8.24 2.85 -4.54
C LEU A 97 7.48 3.24 -5.81
N TRP A 98 7.16 4.51 -5.99
CA TRP A 98 6.50 4.98 -7.21
C TRP A 98 7.39 4.84 -8.44
N SER A 99 8.72 5.02 -8.30
CA SER A 99 9.67 4.76 -9.39
C SER A 99 9.75 3.28 -9.77
N PHE A 100 9.40 2.37 -8.85
CA PHE A 100 9.29 0.94 -9.12
C PHE A 100 7.97 0.54 -9.78
N GLY A 101 7.06 1.51 -9.97
CA GLY A 101 5.80 1.31 -10.66
C GLY A 101 4.58 1.12 -9.76
N PHE A 102 4.71 1.15 -8.43
CA PHE A 102 3.53 1.07 -7.56
C PHE A 102 2.55 2.21 -7.81
N ASP A 103 1.26 1.89 -7.74
CA ASP A 103 0.17 2.86 -7.88
C ASP A 103 -0.24 3.48 -6.55
N ALA A 104 -0.10 2.74 -5.45
CA ALA A 104 -0.41 3.22 -4.12
C ALA A 104 0.55 2.67 -3.06
N VAL A 105 0.59 3.36 -1.92
CA VAL A 105 1.32 2.94 -0.72
C VAL A 105 0.38 2.94 0.48
N ILE A 106 0.53 1.95 1.37
CA ILE A 106 -0.14 1.95 2.67
C ILE A 106 0.75 2.66 3.67
N VAL A 107 0.16 3.62 4.40
CA VAL A 107 0.83 4.43 5.43
C VAL A 107 0.13 4.27 6.77
N ASN A 108 0.87 4.41 7.86
CA ASN A 108 0.30 4.47 9.21
C ASN A 108 0.21 5.94 9.64
N PRO A 109 -1.00 6.45 9.96
CA PRO A 109 -1.21 7.87 10.29
C PRO A 109 -0.56 8.31 11.61
N ILE A 110 -0.01 7.41 12.40
CA ILE A 110 0.71 7.72 13.64
C ILE A 110 1.92 8.67 13.42
N MET A 111 2.39 8.76 12.17
CA MET A 111 3.42 9.73 11.77
C MET A 111 2.99 11.20 11.94
N GLY A 112 1.73 11.46 12.20
CA GLY A 112 1.16 12.78 12.35
C GLY A 112 0.60 13.38 11.06
N ILE A 113 -0.35 14.31 11.23
CA ILE A 113 -1.16 14.86 10.14
C ILE A 113 -0.33 15.62 9.11
N GLU A 114 0.71 16.35 9.53
CA GLU A 114 1.52 17.14 8.60
C GLU A 114 2.39 16.26 7.71
N SER A 115 2.94 15.17 8.23
CA SER A 115 3.68 14.17 7.45
C SER A 115 2.74 13.48 6.46
N LEU A 116 1.54 13.11 6.90
CA LEU A 116 0.52 12.50 6.04
C LEU A 116 0.10 13.43 4.90
N LYS A 117 -0.18 14.72 5.18
CA LYS A 117 -0.51 15.73 4.16
C LYS A 117 0.58 15.85 3.08
N LYS A 118 1.86 15.84 3.47
CA LYS A 118 2.98 15.90 2.53
C LYS A 118 2.98 14.71 1.58
N ILE A 119 2.82 13.47 2.11
CA ILE A 119 2.76 12.26 1.30
C ILE A 119 1.57 12.29 0.34
N VAL A 120 0.38 12.65 0.83
CA VAL A 120 -0.84 12.74 0.01
C VAL A 120 -0.67 13.76 -1.11
N THR A 121 -0.13 14.94 -0.80
CA THR A 121 0.13 15.98 -1.80
C THR A 121 1.12 15.49 -2.88
N ALA A 122 2.21 14.83 -2.46
CA ALA A 122 3.21 14.28 -3.37
C ALA A 122 2.62 13.15 -4.25
N ALA A 123 1.77 12.29 -3.68
CA ALA A 123 1.07 11.24 -4.39
C ALA A 123 0.13 11.81 -5.46
N HIS A 124 -0.68 12.80 -5.11
CA HIS A 124 -1.61 13.42 -6.05
C HIS A 124 -0.91 14.10 -7.23
N LYS A 125 0.26 14.71 -7.01
CA LYS A 125 1.08 15.31 -8.10
C LYS A 125 1.59 14.28 -9.10
N GLN A 126 1.68 13.00 -8.71
CA GLN A 126 2.19 11.90 -9.55
C GLN A 126 1.10 10.90 -9.93
N ASP A 127 -0.18 11.24 -9.75
CA ASP A 127 -1.33 10.34 -10.00
C ASP A 127 -1.24 9.02 -9.22
N LYS A 128 -0.66 9.08 -8.02
CA LYS A 128 -0.52 7.95 -7.10
C LYS A 128 -1.54 8.00 -5.97
N GLY A 129 -1.71 6.89 -5.27
CA GLY A 129 -2.62 6.73 -4.13
C GLY A 129 -1.91 6.58 -2.80
N VAL A 130 -2.62 7.00 -1.75
CA VAL A 130 -2.25 6.73 -0.36
C VAL A 130 -3.43 6.03 0.28
N ILE A 131 -3.18 4.90 0.92
CA ILE A 131 -4.14 4.13 1.70
C ILE A 131 -3.73 4.26 3.16
N THR A 132 -4.59 4.83 3.98
CA THR A 132 -4.30 5.05 5.38
C THR A 132 -4.74 3.84 6.21
N LEU A 133 -3.84 3.32 7.04
CA LEU A 133 -4.17 2.30 8.03
C LEU A 133 -5.16 2.89 9.04
N CYS A 134 -6.26 2.20 9.25
CA CYS A 134 -7.26 2.59 10.27
C CYS A 134 -7.03 1.81 11.57
N HIS A 135 -6.87 0.50 11.46
CA HIS A 135 -6.66 -0.40 12.59
C HIS A 135 -5.85 -1.62 12.12
N MET A 136 -5.01 -2.18 12.98
CA MET A 136 -4.30 -3.42 12.69
C MET A 136 -5.14 -4.63 13.04
N SER A 137 -4.96 -5.71 12.27
CA SER A 137 -5.70 -6.98 12.47
C SER A 137 -5.13 -7.87 13.58
N ALA A 138 -3.96 -7.55 14.11
CA ALA A 138 -3.35 -8.32 15.20
C ALA A 138 -4.17 -8.18 16.49
N PRO A 139 -4.34 -9.27 17.30
CA PRO A 139 -5.09 -9.20 18.56
C PRO A 139 -4.58 -8.12 19.53
N GLU A 140 -3.26 -7.89 19.55
CA GLU A 140 -2.58 -6.89 20.38
C GLU A 140 -2.90 -5.44 19.95
N ALA A 141 -3.44 -5.25 18.77
CA ALA A 141 -3.83 -3.93 18.27
C ALA A 141 -4.86 -3.25 19.18
N LYS A 142 -5.70 -4.03 19.88
CA LYS A 142 -6.64 -3.51 20.89
C LYS A 142 -5.96 -2.68 21.97
N ILE A 143 -4.74 -3.01 22.35
CA ILE A 143 -3.99 -2.29 23.38
C ILE A 143 -3.61 -0.88 22.90
N SER A 144 -3.27 -0.72 21.64
CA SER A 144 -2.79 0.56 21.08
C SER A 144 -3.87 1.33 20.31
N TYR A 145 -4.62 0.69 19.44
CA TYR A 145 -5.60 1.37 18.58
C TYR A 145 -6.93 1.66 19.28
N ASP A 146 -7.33 0.84 20.26
CA ASP A 146 -8.56 1.03 21.02
C ASP A 146 -8.31 1.81 22.33
N MET A 147 -7.08 2.32 22.53
CA MET A 147 -6.74 3.14 23.69
C MET A 147 -7.48 4.46 23.65
N ASN A 148 -8.18 4.79 24.72
CA ASN A 148 -8.82 6.08 24.88
C ASN A 148 -7.80 7.18 25.19
N VAL A 149 -7.71 8.18 24.32
CA VAL A 149 -6.78 9.31 24.45
C VAL A 149 -7.56 10.58 24.78
N LYS A 150 -7.09 11.33 25.78
CA LYS A 150 -7.60 12.66 26.09
C LYS A 150 -6.80 13.69 25.31
N TYR A 151 -7.44 14.38 24.40
CA TYR A 151 -6.78 15.45 23.65
C TYR A 151 -6.66 16.73 24.52
N PRO A 152 -5.53 17.46 24.40
CA PRO A 152 -5.44 18.80 24.96
C PRO A 152 -6.59 19.65 24.38
N ASN A 153 -7.30 20.37 25.19
CA ASN A 153 -8.43 21.22 24.79
C ASN A 153 -9.74 20.50 24.40
N ASN A 154 -9.85 19.20 24.62
CA ASN A 154 -11.09 18.46 24.39
C ASN A 154 -11.45 17.70 25.68
N SER A 155 -12.68 17.89 26.21
CA SER A 155 -13.17 17.13 27.35
C SER A 155 -13.56 15.69 27.03
N LYS A 156 -13.65 15.36 25.72
CA LYS A 156 -14.01 14.01 25.27
C LYS A 156 -12.76 13.15 25.08
N THR A 157 -12.82 11.93 25.55
CA THR A 157 -11.88 10.87 25.18
C THR A 157 -12.32 10.23 23.87
N MET A 158 -11.37 9.93 22.99
CA MET A 158 -11.61 9.24 21.71
C MET A 158 -10.58 8.13 21.55
N PRO A 159 -10.88 7.05 20.81
CA PRO A 159 -9.86 6.08 20.39
C PRO A 159 -8.72 6.77 19.64
N LEU A 160 -7.52 6.22 19.79
CA LEU A 160 -6.31 6.73 19.13
C LEU A 160 -6.42 6.67 17.61
#